data_5948f2aab28fa8bf168a624dcead26ee
#
_entry.id   5948f2aab28fa8bf168a624dcead26ee
#
_cell.length_a   1.000
_cell.length_b   1.000
_cell.length_c   1.000
_cell.angle_alpha   90.00
_cell.angle_beta   90.00
_cell.angle_gamma   90.00
#
_symmetry.space_group_name_H-M   'P 1'
#
loop_
_entity.id
_entity.type
_entity.pdbx_description
1 polymer ?
#
loop_
_entity_poly.entity_id
_entity_poly.type
_entity_poly.pdbx_seq_one_letter_code
_entity_poly.pdbx_strand_id
1 'polypeptide(L)'
;MNIPKQKRFVGLSLLLMGPSVLFGELVFETDEISLTLPPNKDRLSVEFPFKVGGELPVTIKEYQAACSCLSAEISGNGKLTWNPGESGVVRGNFKLGTIKGAIEKKIVISLEGEPNPIVLTAKLEIPDLFSIDPPTLFWDLNGKGETQIFKIRVNHDTDIMVTDISCTNEQFKYELEVVKPGREYQVAVTPVHVAERAFGLLRIKNDCEFKKYSSVQGFMVVRMPKPSD
;
A
#
# COMPACT_ATOMS: atom_id res chain seq x y z
N MET A 1 -36.19 36.11 -70.99
CA MET A 1 -35.08 35.72 -70.05
C MET A 1 -35.74 35.40 -68.69
N ASN A 2 -36.01 34.10 -68.49
CA ASN A 2 -36.80 33.58 -67.37
C ASN A 2 -35.87 33.25 -66.19
N ILE A 3 -36.12 33.84 -65.03
CA ILE A 3 -35.38 33.55 -63.78
C ILE A 3 -36.26 32.55 -63.01
N PRO A 4 -35.77 31.36 -62.62
CA PRO A 4 -36.53 30.41 -61.83
C PRO A 4 -36.57 30.81 -60.35
N LYS A 5 -37.76 30.74 -59.75
CA LYS A 5 -38.01 30.93 -58.33
C LYS A 5 -37.47 29.78 -57.52
N GLN A 6 -36.46 30.05 -56.67
CA GLN A 6 -36.00 29.09 -55.67
C GLN A 6 -37.03 28.93 -54.52
N LYS A 7 -37.50 27.69 -54.32
CA LYS A 7 -38.31 27.30 -53.17
C LYS A 7 -37.36 27.12 -51.97
N ARG A 8 -37.54 27.97 -50.95
CA ARG A 8 -36.90 27.79 -49.64
C ARG A 8 -37.63 26.67 -48.89
N PHE A 9 -36.96 25.53 -48.70
CA PHE A 9 -37.35 24.53 -47.71
C PHE A 9 -36.91 25.00 -46.33
N VAL A 10 -37.89 25.32 -45.45
CA VAL A 10 -37.66 25.51 -44.04
C VAL A 10 -37.65 24.12 -43.41
N GLY A 11 -36.47 23.59 -43.21
CA GLY A 11 -36.27 22.35 -42.42
C GLY A 11 -36.56 22.61 -40.95
N LEU A 12 -37.68 22.10 -40.46
CA LEU A 12 -38.02 22.07 -39.05
C LEU A 12 -37.07 21.04 -38.39
N SER A 13 -36.00 21.54 -37.74
CA SER A 13 -35.10 20.73 -36.96
C SER A 13 -35.78 20.35 -35.64
N LEU A 14 -36.29 19.12 -35.60
CA LEU A 14 -36.85 18.54 -34.38
C LEU A 14 -35.72 18.25 -33.44
N LEU A 15 -35.46 19.11 -32.46
CA LEU A 15 -34.54 18.81 -31.33
C LEU A 15 -35.17 17.67 -30.53
N LEU A 16 -34.67 16.47 -30.72
CA LEU A 16 -34.91 15.34 -29.83
C LEU A 16 -34.23 15.66 -28.50
N MET A 17 -34.96 16.28 -27.57
CA MET A 17 -34.59 16.27 -26.15
C MET A 17 -34.74 14.83 -25.65
N GLY A 18 -33.64 14.08 -25.63
CA GLY A 18 -33.59 12.83 -24.90
C GLY A 18 -33.92 13.11 -23.42
N PRO A 19 -34.47 12.12 -22.68
CA PRO A 19 -34.72 12.31 -21.26
C PRO A 19 -33.38 12.59 -20.59
N SER A 20 -33.19 13.79 -20.03
CA SER A 20 -32.09 14.10 -19.13
C SER A 20 -32.34 13.27 -17.88
N VAL A 21 -31.59 12.17 -17.75
CA VAL A 21 -31.65 11.37 -16.53
C VAL A 21 -30.98 12.23 -15.47
N LEU A 22 -31.77 12.71 -14.52
CA LEU A 22 -31.32 13.49 -13.39
C LEU A 22 -30.60 12.54 -12.42
N PHE A 23 -29.28 12.60 -12.34
CA PHE A 23 -28.49 11.90 -11.37
C PHE A 23 -27.79 12.91 -10.46
N GLY A 24 -27.58 12.53 -9.20
CA GLY A 24 -26.59 13.14 -8.33
C GLY A 24 -25.33 12.29 -8.37
N GLU A 25 -24.16 12.91 -8.39
CA GLU A 25 -22.88 12.21 -8.38
C GLU A 25 -21.88 12.89 -7.43
N LEU A 26 -20.98 12.11 -6.85
CA LEU A 26 -19.79 12.65 -6.17
C LEU A 26 -18.65 12.78 -7.19
N VAL A 27 -18.30 14.01 -7.53
CA VAL A 27 -17.19 14.33 -8.43
C VAL A 27 -15.96 14.63 -7.60
N PHE A 28 -14.99 13.72 -7.61
CA PHE A 28 -13.71 13.89 -6.93
C PHE A 28 -12.73 14.67 -7.80
N GLU A 29 -11.90 15.53 -7.18
CA GLU A 29 -10.79 16.20 -7.88
C GLU A 29 -9.77 15.19 -8.39
N THR A 30 -9.53 14.12 -7.60
CA THR A 30 -8.74 12.95 -7.98
C THR A 30 -9.25 11.74 -7.20
N ASP A 31 -9.18 10.58 -7.80
CA ASP A 31 -9.46 9.28 -7.18
C ASP A 31 -8.18 8.52 -6.78
N GLU A 32 -7.00 9.06 -7.17
CA GLU A 32 -5.71 8.49 -6.83
C GLU A 32 -4.74 9.57 -6.32
N ILE A 33 -4.05 9.25 -5.21
CA ILE A 33 -2.96 10.06 -4.63
C ILE A 33 -1.72 9.18 -4.51
N SER A 34 -0.59 9.66 -5.04
CA SER A 34 0.72 9.02 -4.95
C SER A 34 1.69 9.89 -4.17
N LEU A 35 2.31 9.35 -3.11
CA LEU A 35 3.22 10.09 -2.23
C LEU A 35 4.45 9.26 -1.90
N THR A 36 5.63 9.88 -1.99
CA THR A 36 6.87 9.38 -1.40
C THR A 36 7.05 10.01 -0.02
N LEU A 37 7.24 9.16 1.00
CA LEU A 37 7.27 9.59 2.39
C LEU A 37 8.69 9.62 2.95
N PRO A 38 9.00 10.54 3.88
CA PRO A 38 10.26 10.48 4.61
C PRO A 38 10.29 9.27 5.56
N PRO A 39 11.49 8.74 5.90
CA PRO A 39 11.64 7.51 6.67
C PRO A 39 11.04 7.57 8.08
N ASN A 40 10.98 8.75 8.69
CA ASN A 40 10.44 8.96 10.03
C ASN A 40 8.91 9.17 10.08
N LYS A 41 8.21 9.02 8.96
CA LYS A 41 6.76 9.24 8.92
C LYS A 41 6.02 8.04 9.48
N ASP A 42 5.38 8.17 10.63
CA ASP A 42 4.60 7.12 11.28
C ASP A 42 3.09 7.25 11.03
N ARG A 43 2.63 8.46 10.73
CA ARG A 43 1.23 8.76 10.46
C ARG A 43 1.11 9.70 9.28
N LEU A 44 0.05 9.51 8.50
CA LEU A 44 -0.24 10.33 7.34
C LEU A 44 -1.75 10.49 7.21
N SER A 45 -2.20 11.66 6.81
CA SER A 45 -3.56 11.87 6.31
C SER A 45 -3.49 12.26 4.85
N VAL A 46 -4.32 11.62 4.02
CA VAL A 46 -4.56 11.99 2.62
C VAL A 46 -5.98 12.48 2.49
N GLU A 47 -6.22 13.45 1.62
CA GLU A 47 -7.52 14.07 1.43
C GLU A 47 -7.95 13.94 -0.03
N PHE A 48 -9.20 13.54 -0.21
CA PHE A 48 -9.86 13.45 -1.51
C PHE A 48 -11.04 14.43 -1.50
N PRO A 49 -10.84 15.68 -1.98
CA PRO A 49 -11.91 16.64 -2.10
C PRO A 49 -12.92 16.19 -3.15
N PHE A 50 -14.20 16.43 -2.86
CA PHE A 50 -15.28 16.19 -3.80
C PHE A 50 -16.30 17.31 -3.81
N LYS A 51 -17.04 17.38 -4.90
CA LYS A 51 -18.22 18.22 -5.06
C LYS A 51 -19.39 17.39 -5.56
N VAL A 52 -20.60 17.71 -5.11
CA VAL A 52 -21.81 17.07 -5.63
C VAL A 52 -22.18 17.71 -6.97
N GLY A 53 -22.11 16.90 -8.01
CA GLY A 53 -22.60 17.20 -9.36
C GLY A 53 -24.05 16.79 -9.55
N GLY A 54 -24.62 17.13 -10.73
CA GLY A 54 -25.98 16.81 -11.08
C GLY A 54 -27.01 17.70 -10.37
N GLU A 55 -28.27 17.26 -10.37
CA GLU A 55 -29.42 18.04 -9.85
C GLU A 55 -30.08 17.38 -8.63
N LEU A 56 -29.71 16.16 -8.29
CA LEU A 56 -30.26 15.42 -7.15
C LEU A 56 -29.25 15.28 -6.02
N PRO A 57 -29.71 15.20 -4.75
CA PRO A 57 -28.88 14.88 -3.63
C PRO A 57 -28.24 13.48 -3.77
N VAL A 58 -27.04 13.30 -3.21
CA VAL A 58 -26.34 12.03 -3.12
C VAL A 58 -26.28 11.59 -1.67
N THR A 59 -26.66 10.35 -1.41
CA THR A 59 -26.53 9.73 -0.08
C THR A 59 -25.45 8.67 -0.08
N ILE A 60 -24.46 8.83 0.77
CA ILE A 60 -23.44 7.84 1.02
C ILE A 60 -24.04 6.77 1.94
N LYS A 61 -24.19 5.57 1.42
CA LYS A 61 -24.72 4.42 2.16
C LYS A 61 -23.70 3.87 3.14
N GLU A 62 -22.46 3.75 2.68
CA GLU A 62 -21.37 3.12 3.41
C GLU A 62 -20.02 3.59 2.86
N TYR A 63 -19.01 3.65 3.74
CA TYR A 63 -17.63 3.82 3.33
C TYR A 63 -16.70 2.96 4.20
N GLN A 64 -15.74 2.32 3.58
CA GLN A 64 -14.85 1.35 4.23
C GLN A 64 -13.41 1.58 3.83
N ALA A 65 -12.50 1.41 4.80
CA ALA A 65 -11.06 1.29 4.58
C ALA A 65 -10.66 -0.18 4.45
N ALA A 66 -9.79 -0.49 3.48
CA ALA A 66 -9.42 -1.87 3.14
C ALA A 66 -8.55 -2.59 4.18
N CYS A 67 -8.11 -1.92 5.27
CA CYS A 67 -7.26 -2.53 6.31
C CYS A 67 -7.36 -1.77 7.64
N SER A 68 -6.92 -2.41 8.73
CA SER A 68 -6.83 -1.80 10.06
C SER A 68 -5.77 -0.68 10.17
N CYS A 69 -4.88 -0.57 9.19
CA CYS A 69 -3.85 0.47 9.11
C CYS A 69 -4.35 1.80 8.52
N LEU A 70 -5.58 1.81 7.99
CA LEU A 70 -6.24 2.96 7.38
C LEU A 70 -7.61 3.12 8.02
N SER A 71 -7.97 4.33 8.44
CA SER A 71 -9.34 4.73 8.75
C SER A 71 -9.81 5.79 7.77
N ALA A 72 -11.08 5.74 7.41
CA ALA A 72 -11.71 6.74 6.55
C ALA A 72 -12.65 7.62 7.36
N GLU A 73 -12.69 8.90 7.03
CA GLU A 73 -13.59 9.89 7.61
C GLU A 73 -14.14 10.77 6.49
N ILE A 74 -15.40 11.20 6.62
CA ILE A 74 -16.01 12.16 5.71
C ILE A 74 -16.29 13.45 6.48
N SER A 75 -15.96 14.59 5.88
CA SER A 75 -16.25 15.90 6.46
C SER A 75 -17.76 16.07 6.73
N GLY A 76 -18.13 17.06 7.57
CA GLY A 76 -19.53 17.33 7.89
C GLY A 76 -20.07 16.56 9.12
N ASN A 77 -19.20 16.09 10.05
CA ASN A 77 -19.59 15.49 11.33
C ASN A 77 -20.65 14.37 11.22
N GLY A 78 -20.41 13.42 10.31
CA GLY A 78 -21.33 12.30 10.08
C GLY A 78 -22.44 12.56 9.06
N LYS A 79 -22.36 13.67 8.33
CA LYS A 79 -23.27 13.96 7.21
C LYS A 79 -23.08 12.92 6.11
N LEU A 80 -24.14 12.23 5.75
CA LEU A 80 -24.15 11.22 4.69
C LEU A 80 -24.89 11.68 3.43
N THR A 81 -25.86 12.61 3.55
CA THR A 81 -26.60 13.14 2.41
C THR A 81 -26.09 14.53 2.03
N TRP A 82 -25.73 14.70 0.77
CA TRP A 82 -25.12 15.91 0.22
C TRP A 82 -25.97 16.45 -0.92
N ASN A 83 -26.25 17.76 -0.89
CA ASN A 83 -27.05 18.42 -1.91
C ASN A 83 -26.20 18.86 -3.11
N PRO A 84 -26.83 19.06 -4.29
CA PRO A 84 -26.15 19.59 -5.47
C PRO A 84 -25.34 20.86 -5.17
N GLY A 85 -24.10 20.87 -5.65
CA GLY A 85 -23.16 21.98 -5.45
C GLY A 85 -22.45 22.01 -4.11
N GLU A 86 -22.83 21.20 -3.12
CA GLU A 86 -22.08 21.07 -1.87
C GLU A 86 -20.73 20.39 -2.12
N SER A 87 -19.73 20.74 -1.29
CA SER A 87 -18.38 20.18 -1.32
C SER A 87 -18.04 19.53 0.00
N GLY A 88 -17.25 18.47 -0.06
CA GLY A 88 -16.75 17.75 1.09
C GLY A 88 -15.37 17.15 0.84
N VAL A 89 -14.86 16.48 1.85
CA VAL A 89 -13.56 15.79 1.79
C VAL A 89 -13.70 14.41 2.39
N VAL A 90 -13.20 13.40 1.69
CA VAL A 90 -12.94 12.08 2.25
C VAL A 90 -11.48 12.06 2.70
N ARG A 91 -11.25 11.80 3.98
CA ARG A 91 -9.92 11.74 4.57
C ARG A 91 -9.54 10.32 4.91
N GLY A 92 -8.38 9.86 4.40
CA GLY A 92 -7.76 8.61 4.79
C GLY A 92 -6.65 8.85 5.81
N ASN A 93 -6.80 8.33 7.03
CA ASN A 93 -5.82 8.44 8.10
C ASN A 93 -5.03 7.14 8.23
N PHE A 94 -3.73 7.18 7.95
CA PHE A 94 -2.82 6.05 7.98
C PHE A 94 -2.04 5.97 9.29
N LYS A 95 -1.94 4.75 9.82
CA LYS A 95 -0.96 4.36 10.85
C LYS A 95 0.08 3.48 10.18
N LEU A 96 1.24 4.04 9.84
CA LEU A 96 2.26 3.38 9.03
C LEU A 96 3.10 2.39 9.85
N GLY A 97 3.37 2.70 11.13
CA GLY A 97 4.11 1.80 12.03
C GLY A 97 5.40 1.28 11.39
N THR A 98 5.51 -0.05 11.27
CA THR A 98 6.67 -0.73 10.68
C THR A 98 6.56 -0.98 9.17
N ILE A 99 5.52 -0.48 8.51
CA ILE A 99 5.32 -0.66 7.07
C ILE A 99 6.43 0.04 6.30
N LYS A 100 7.00 -0.67 5.31
CA LYS A 100 8.08 -0.22 4.41
C LYS A 100 7.74 -0.59 2.97
N GLY A 101 8.41 0.05 2.01
CA GLY A 101 8.25 -0.18 0.58
C GLY A 101 7.00 0.45 0.00
N ALA A 102 6.66 0.04 -1.22
CA ALA A 102 5.47 0.49 -1.93
C ALA A 102 4.21 -0.19 -1.37
N ILE A 103 3.22 0.61 -1.00
CA ILE A 103 1.91 0.11 -0.59
C ILE A 103 0.79 0.82 -1.34
N GLU A 104 -0.27 0.09 -1.64
CA GLU A 104 -1.52 0.61 -2.19
C GLU A 104 -2.65 0.31 -1.22
N LYS A 105 -3.45 1.32 -0.91
CA LYS A 105 -4.61 1.20 -0.02
C LYS A 105 -5.80 1.92 -0.61
N LYS A 106 -6.99 1.35 -0.37
CA LYS A 106 -8.23 1.81 -0.98
C LYS A 106 -9.25 2.19 0.09
N ILE A 107 -10.02 3.23 -0.21
CA ILE A 107 -11.27 3.58 0.46
C ILE A 107 -12.38 3.31 -0.55
N VAL A 108 -13.34 2.51 -0.16
CA VAL A 108 -14.49 2.15 -1.00
C VAL A 108 -15.72 2.86 -0.46
N ILE A 109 -16.44 3.57 -1.32
CA ILE A 109 -17.63 4.36 -0.97
C ILE A 109 -18.80 3.84 -1.78
N SER A 110 -19.85 3.37 -1.12
CA SER A 110 -21.10 2.94 -1.74
C SER A 110 -22.16 4.03 -1.61
N LEU A 111 -22.85 4.34 -2.69
CA LEU A 111 -23.93 5.31 -2.72
C LEU A 111 -25.29 4.61 -2.75
N GLU A 112 -26.34 5.25 -2.23
CA GLU A 112 -27.69 4.74 -2.36
C GLU A 112 -28.14 4.82 -3.83
N GLY A 113 -28.70 3.71 -4.32
CA GLY A 113 -29.20 3.61 -5.71
C GLY A 113 -28.13 3.36 -6.77
N GLU A 114 -26.84 3.40 -6.43
CA GLU A 114 -25.74 3.15 -7.35
C GLU A 114 -25.15 1.74 -7.15
N PRO A 115 -25.09 0.91 -8.21
CA PRO A 115 -24.58 -0.47 -8.08
C PRO A 115 -23.05 -0.54 -7.96
N ASN A 116 -22.33 0.47 -8.48
CA ASN A 116 -20.88 0.48 -8.49
C ASN A 116 -20.32 1.40 -7.41
N PRO A 117 -19.43 0.90 -6.54
CA PRO A 117 -18.80 1.75 -5.55
C PRO A 117 -17.74 2.66 -6.18
N ILE A 118 -17.53 3.81 -5.56
CA ILE A 118 -16.38 4.67 -5.84
C ILE A 118 -15.19 4.14 -5.08
N VAL A 119 -14.02 4.08 -5.74
CA VAL A 119 -12.77 3.60 -5.15
C VAL A 119 -11.74 4.72 -5.16
N LEU A 120 -11.35 5.18 -3.98
CA LEU A 120 -10.27 6.13 -3.80
C LEU A 120 -8.98 5.38 -3.44
N THR A 121 -7.89 5.67 -4.12
CA THR A 121 -6.64 4.93 -4.00
C THR A 121 -5.52 5.82 -3.48
N ALA A 122 -4.82 5.38 -2.44
CA ALA A 122 -3.58 5.99 -1.97
C ALA A 122 -2.41 5.04 -2.22
N LYS A 123 -1.43 5.48 -3.02
CA LYS A 123 -0.15 4.81 -3.30
C LYS A 123 0.93 5.52 -2.51
N LEU A 124 1.55 4.79 -1.60
CA LEU A 124 2.58 5.35 -0.72
C LEU A 124 3.89 4.59 -0.94
N GLU A 125 4.95 5.33 -1.18
CA GLU A 125 6.31 4.81 -1.24
C GLU A 125 7.02 5.18 0.07
N ILE A 126 7.35 4.16 0.88
CA ILE A 126 7.98 4.30 2.17
C ILE A 126 9.40 3.71 2.06
N PRO A 127 10.47 4.50 2.27
CA PRO A 127 11.83 3.99 2.12
C PRO A 127 12.08 2.72 2.94
N ASP A 128 12.82 1.76 2.41
CA ASP A 128 13.41 0.65 3.16
C ASP A 128 14.90 0.87 3.31
N LEU A 129 15.28 1.52 4.40
CA LEU A 129 16.66 1.99 4.62
C LEU A 129 17.62 0.85 4.98
N PHE A 130 17.11 -0.27 5.50
CA PHE A 130 17.91 -1.40 5.94
C PHE A 130 17.14 -2.70 5.63
N SER A 131 17.51 -3.34 4.54
CA SER A 131 16.83 -4.51 4.01
C SER A 131 17.59 -5.80 4.23
N ILE A 132 16.87 -6.93 4.30
CA ILE A 132 17.39 -8.28 4.36
C ILE A 132 16.81 -9.12 3.21
N ASP A 133 17.66 -9.83 2.48
CA ASP A 133 17.28 -10.66 1.34
C ASP A 133 18.07 -11.99 1.33
N PRO A 134 17.38 -13.14 1.20
CA PRO A 134 15.94 -13.30 1.26
C PRO A 134 15.41 -13.05 2.69
N PRO A 135 14.10 -12.75 2.87
CA PRO A 135 13.54 -12.55 4.22
C PRO A 135 13.42 -13.84 5.03
N THR A 136 13.49 -15.01 4.36
CA THR A 136 13.40 -16.33 5.01
C THR A 136 14.32 -17.33 4.33
N LEU A 137 15.09 -18.06 5.12
CA LEU A 137 15.87 -19.21 4.69
C LEU A 137 15.10 -20.50 5.01
N PHE A 138 15.12 -21.44 4.06
CA PHE A 138 14.41 -22.71 4.18
C PHE A 138 15.34 -23.89 4.01
N TRP A 139 15.21 -24.89 4.88
CA TRP A 139 15.82 -26.21 4.74
C TRP A 139 14.72 -27.26 4.71
N ASP A 140 14.93 -28.26 3.90
CA ASP A 140 14.03 -29.41 3.85
C ASP A 140 14.35 -30.38 5.00
N LEU A 141 13.29 -30.89 5.62
CA LEU A 141 13.39 -31.90 6.68
C LEU A 141 14.10 -33.13 6.13
N ASN A 142 15.12 -33.64 6.85
CA ASN A 142 16.01 -34.74 6.46
C ASN A 142 16.80 -34.47 5.17
N GLY A 143 16.84 -33.23 4.70
CA GLY A 143 17.66 -32.82 3.55
C GLY A 143 19.12 -32.52 3.93
N LYS A 144 19.80 -31.78 3.05
CA LYS A 144 21.12 -31.27 3.33
C LYS A 144 21.03 -30.02 4.20
N GLY A 145 21.68 -29.99 5.33
CA GLY A 145 21.80 -28.82 6.21
C GLY A 145 22.84 -27.82 5.72
N GLU A 146 22.86 -27.47 4.44
CA GLU A 146 23.86 -26.56 3.85
C GLU A 146 23.72 -25.15 4.40
N THR A 147 24.85 -24.44 4.50
CA THR A 147 24.84 -23.01 4.87
C THR A 147 24.11 -22.19 3.83
N GLN A 148 23.21 -21.30 4.29
CA GLN A 148 22.55 -20.31 3.48
C GLN A 148 22.85 -18.90 4.00
N ILE A 149 22.64 -17.89 3.17
CA ILE A 149 23.10 -16.53 3.46
C ILE A 149 21.94 -15.55 3.39
N PHE A 150 21.79 -14.75 4.44
CA PHE A 150 21.06 -13.48 4.40
C PHE A 150 21.99 -12.37 3.90
N LYS A 151 21.57 -11.65 2.89
CA LYS A 151 22.25 -10.42 2.44
C LYS A 151 21.52 -9.22 3.05
N ILE A 152 22.29 -8.32 3.64
CA ILE A 152 21.77 -7.11 4.28
C ILE A 152 22.34 -5.92 3.54
N ARG A 153 21.46 -4.99 3.17
CA ARG A 153 21.83 -3.77 2.46
C ARG A 153 21.31 -2.53 3.15
N VAL A 154 22.14 -1.51 3.19
CA VAL A 154 21.81 -0.17 3.62
C VAL A 154 21.46 0.66 2.38
N ASN A 155 20.20 1.08 2.28
CA ASN A 155 19.66 1.89 1.19
C ASN A 155 19.43 3.33 1.69
N HIS A 156 20.43 3.91 2.32
CA HIS A 156 20.42 5.26 2.90
C HIS A 156 21.73 5.99 2.56
N ASP A 157 21.70 7.30 2.53
CA ASP A 157 22.90 8.09 2.22
C ASP A 157 23.95 7.99 3.33
N THR A 158 23.52 7.90 4.57
CA THR A 158 24.38 7.73 5.74
C THR A 158 24.67 6.23 5.98
N ASP A 159 25.89 5.92 6.41
CA ASP A 159 26.28 4.59 6.82
C ASP A 159 25.45 4.13 8.04
N ILE A 160 25.01 2.87 8.03
CA ILE A 160 24.31 2.24 9.15
C ILE A 160 25.08 1.01 9.58
N MET A 161 25.58 1.01 10.82
CA MET A 161 26.40 -0.07 11.36
C MET A 161 25.53 -1.11 12.07
N VAL A 162 25.79 -2.39 11.83
CA VAL A 162 25.24 -3.47 12.66
C VAL A 162 25.87 -3.41 14.04
N THR A 163 25.03 -3.37 15.08
CA THR A 163 25.45 -3.20 16.48
C THR A 163 25.29 -4.48 17.30
N ASP A 164 24.31 -5.33 16.93
CA ASP A 164 24.02 -6.56 17.65
C ASP A 164 23.31 -7.55 16.72
N ILE A 165 23.51 -8.85 16.96
CA ILE A 165 22.83 -9.92 16.27
C ILE A 165 22.45 -11.02 17.27
N SER A 166 21.22 -11.48 17.20
CA SER A 166 20.70 -12.53 18.08
C SER A 166 19.78 -13.49 17.34
N CYS A 167 19.76 -14.74 17.77
CA CYS A 167 18.90 -15.78 17.25
C CYS A 167 18.02 -16.36 18.36
N THR A 168 16.76 -16.63 18.10
CA THR A 168 15.80 -17.19 19.07
C THR A 168 15.89 -18.70 19.23
N ASN A 169 16.65 -19.39 18.35
CA ASN A 169 16.75 -20.86 18.37
C ASN A 169 18.21 -21.29 18.12
N GLU A 170 18.80 -21.96 19.10
CA GLU A 170 20.19 -22.44 19.09
C GLU A 170 20.45 -23.53 18.03
N GLN A 171 19.41 -24.10 17.45
CA GLN A 171 19.51 -25.03 16.32
C GLN A 171 20.07 -24.36 15.05
N PHE A 172 20.07 -23.04 14.98
CA PHE A 172 20.65 -22.27 13.88
C PHE A 172 21.92 -21.57 14.36
N LYS A 173 23.07 -21.99 13.85
CA LYS A 173 24.34 -21.28 14.03
C LYS A 173 24.44 -20.19 12.98
N TYR A 174 25.00 -19.07 13.36
CA TYR A 174 25.11 -17.92 12.45
C TYR A 174 26.45 -17.22 12.62
N GLU A 175 26.95 -16.64 11.54
CA GLU A 175 28.18 -15.84 11.50
C GLU A 175 27.92 -14.57 10.67
N LEU A 176 28.29 -13.41 11.23
CA LEU A 176 28.18 -12.11 10.57
C LEU A 176 29.49 -11.80 9.84
N GLU A 177 29.38 -11.49 8.56
CA GLU A 177 30.44 -10.96 7.73
C GLU A 177 30.14 -9.51 7.34
N VAL A 178 31.13 -8.62 7.51
CA VAL A 178 31.05 -7.23 7.06
C VAL A 178 31.66 -7.15 5.66
N VAL A 179 30.81 -7.12 4.63
CA VAL A 179 31.26 -7.03 3.22
C VAL A 179 31.73 -5.61 2.91
N LYS A 180 30.93 -4.61 3.30
CA LYS A 180 31.26 -3.21 3.18
C LYS A 180 30.73 -2.48 4.43
N PRO A 181 31.62 -1.95 5.28
CA PRO A 181 31.21 -1.27 6.51
C PRO A 181 30.16 -0.20 6.26
N GLY A 182 29.09 -0.20 7.06
CA GLY A 182 27.97 0.73 6.97
C GLY A 182 27.05 0.54 5.77
N ARG A 183 27.34 -0.41 4.85
CA ARG A 183 26.61 -0.56 3.58
C ARG A 183 26.10 -1.96 3.29
N GLU A 184 26.97 -2.97 3.45
CA GLU A 184 26.65 -4.34 3.07
C GLU A 184 27.17 -5.31 4.10
N TYR A 185 26.30 -6.24 4.50
CA TYR A 185 26.62 -7.30 5.44
C TYR A 185 26.04 -8.62 4.92
N GLN A 186 26.62 -9.73 5.38
CA GLN A 186 26.10 -11.06 5.15
C GLN A 186 26.00 -11.80 6.47
N VAL A 187 24.97 -12.62 6.62
CA VAL A 187 24.87 -13.55 7.74
C VAL A 187 24.75 -14.96 7.17
N ALA A 188 25.82 -15.73 7.32
CA ALA A 188 25.83 -17.15 7.02
C ALA A 188 25.08 -17.89 8.12
N VAL A 189 24.12 -18.73 7.77
CA VAL A 189 23.32 -19.51 8.71
C VAL A 189 23.42 -20.98 8.35
N THR A 190 23.74 -21.82 9.35
CA THR A 190 23.82 -23.27 9.22
C THR A 190 22.98 -23.94 10.30
N PRO A 191 21.99 -24.77 9.95
CA PRO A 191 21.26 -25.55 10.95
C PRO A 191 22.22 -26.63 11.55
N VAL A 192 22.13 -26.83 12.86
CA VAL A 192 22.89 -27.89 13.55
C VAL A 192 22.49 -29.28 13.03
N HIS A 193 21.19 -29.46 12.78
CA HIS A 193 20.60 -30.61 12.11
C HIS A 193 19.27 -30.22 11.43
N VAL A 194 18.77 -31.06 10.54
CA VAL A 194 17.49 -30.90 9.85
C VAL A 194 16.61 -32.14 10.04
N ALA A 195 16.78 -32.89 11.13
CA ALA A 195 16.05 -34.11 11.45
C ALA A 195 14.65 -33.84 11.99
N GLU A 196 14.39 -32.62 12.45
CA GLU A 196 13.09 -32.19 12.97
C GLU A 196 12.72 -30.80 12.44
N ARG A 197 11.42 -30.47 12.51
CA ARG A 197 10.93 -29.13 12.13
C ARG A 197 11.45 -28.11 13.12
N ALA A 198 11.95 -27.00 12.62
CA ALA A 198 12.44 -25.91 13.44
C ALA A 198 12.07 -24.55 12.86
N PHE A 199 11.93 -23.60 13.75
CA PHE A 199 11.74 -22.20 13.43
C PHE A 199 12.70 -21.36 14.28
N GLY A 200 13.37 -20.42 13.64
CA GLY A 200 14.21 -19.43 14.29
C GLY A 200 13.99 -18.04 13.71
N LEU A 201 14.18 -17.05 14.56
CA LEU A 201 14.18 -15.64 14.19
C LEU A 201 15.57 -15.08 14.44
N LEU A 202 16.22 -14.59 13.40
CA LEU A 202 17.44 -13.81 13.45
C LEU A 202 17.06 -12.34 13.55
N ARG A 203 17.49 -11.67 14.62
CA ARG A 203 17.32 -10.23 14.80
C ARG A 203 18.66 -9.54 14.66
N ILE A 204 18.75 -8.56 13.78
CA ILE A 204 19.93 -7.77 13.52
C ILE A 204 19.61 -6.33 13.90
N LYS A 205 20.29 -5.80 14.93
CA LYS A 205 20.15 -4.40 15.37
C LYS A 205 21.21 -3.55 14.70
N ASN A 206 20.91 -2.29 14.53
CA ASN A 206 21.80 -1.32 13.92
C ASN A 206 21.65 0.05 14.60
N ASP A 207 22.50 0.99 14.25
CA ASP A 207 22.57 2.35 14.79
C ASP A 207 21.77 3.38 14.00
N CYS A 208 20.82 2.94 13.16
CA CYS A 208 19.95 3.85 12.43
C CYS A 208 19.22 4.80 13.39
N GLU A 209 19.29 6.10 13.12
CA GLU A 209 18.63 7.14 13.92
C GLU A 209 17.09 6.98 13.95
N PHE A 210 16.51 6.41 12.88
CA PHE A 210 15.07 6.18 12.79
C PHE A 210 14.70 4.85 13.46
N LYS A 211 14.06 4.91 14.63
CA LYS A 211 13.68 3.74 15.44
C LYS A 211 13.01 2.62 14.62
N LYS A 212 12.20 2.96 13.63
CA LYS A 212 11.52 2.04 12.71
C LYS A 212 12.50 1.12 11.97
N TYR A 213 13.73 1.56 11.72
CA TYR A 213 14.76 0.85 10.97
C TYR A 213 15.90 0.33 11.85
N SER A 214 15.84 0.56 13.17
CA SER A 214 16.91 0.16 14.10
C SER A 214 17.09 -1.35 14.25
N SER A 215 16.23 -2.15 13.62
CA SER A 215 16.41 -3.59 13.51
C SER A 215 15.73 -4.17 12.29
N VAL A 216 16.28 -5.27 11.76
CA VAL A 216 15.67 -6.11 10.74
C VAL A 216 15.62 -7.55 11.22
N GLN A 217 14.73 -8.34 10.67
CA GLN A 217 14.53 -9.73 11.06
C GLN A 217 14.58 -10.65 9.84
N GLY A 218 15.31 -11.77 9.99
CA GLY A 218 15.30 -12.87 9.05
C GLY A 218 14.68 -14.12 9.70
N PHE A 219 13.93 -14.89 8.93
CA PHE A 219 13.33 -16.12 9.42
C PHE A 219 14.11 -17.34 8.93
N MET A 220 14.21 -18.35 9.76
CA MET A 220 14.89 -19.61 9.46
C MET A 220 13.92 -20.76 9.73
N VAL A 221 13.71 -21.63 8.74
CA VAL A 221 12.67 -22.65 8.81
C VAL A 221 13.17 -23.99 8.27
N VAL A 222 13.13 -25.03 9.11
CA VAL A 222 13.22 -26.43 8.66
C VAL A 222 11.81 -26.95 8.48
N ARG A 223 11.43 -27.34 7.27
CA ARG A 223 10.06 -27.75 6.92
C ARG A 223 10.01 -28.99 6.04
N MET A 224 8.85 -29.58 5.91
CA MET A 224 8.62 -30.63 4.89
C MET A 224 8.97 -30.07 3.51
N PRO A 225 9.63 -30.87 2.65
CA PRO A 225 9.86 -30.51 1.25
C PRO A 225 8.54 -30.09 0.59
N LYS A 226 8.62 -29.07 -0.28
CA LYS A 226 7.45 -28.79 -1.14
C LYS A 226 7.21 -29.99 -2.04
N PRO A 227 5.96 -30.42 -2.26
CA PRO A 227 5.65 -31.37 -3.35
C PRO A 227 6.26 -30.82 -4.65
N SER A 228 6.96 -31.68 -5.37
CA SER A 228 7.35 -31.34 -6.75
C SER A 228 6.08 -31.29 -7.60
N ASP A 229 5.82 -30.12 -8.21
CA ASP A 229 4.79 -29.97 -9.24
C ASP A 229 5.07 -30.87 -10.45
#